data_e19c573c8ca01bef072df88a354bee01
#
_entry.id   e19c573c8ca01bef072df88a354bee01
#
_cell.length_a   1.000
_cell.length_b   1.000
_cell.length_c   1.000
_cell.angle_alpha   90.00
_cell.angle_beta   90.00
_cell.angle_gamma   90.00
#
_symmetry.space_group_name_H-M   'P 1'
#
loop_
_entity.id
_entity.type
_entity.pdbx_description
1 polymer ?
#
loop_
_entity_poly.entity_id
_entity_poly.type
_entity_poly.pdbx_seq_one_letter_code
_entity_poly.pdbx_strand_id
1 'polypeptide(L)'
;MLSVETKLPPVVVPLETDYLGIYLTNRCFLSCAYCITNYNEQFINVKEFRELEASEWIEALNRLELPPGIPLTLQGGEPFLHKGIWEILENVRHKVDILTALPPSVTVEKFRKLKTLDWNKRESPYPTIRVSYHKGQNDYKKLIERIKELQPFLNIGLFHIDHPAYPDVIQEIREYAAQEGVEFRTKVFLGEWQGKVYADYKYPDACGGRPIRKNVQCKNTVYPIGPDGLIYRCHSDLYGRRRNLALGNLLDPDLKLENKYRNCAFYGTCIPCDVKVKTNHLQQQGYTSVDILFE
;
A
#
# COMPACT_ATOMS: atom_id res chain seq x y z
N MET A 1 -17.88 6.47 20.59
CA MET A 1 -17.74 6.13 19.18
C MET A 1 -19.12 6.26 18.56
N LEU A 2 -19.32 7.17 17.61
CA LEU A 2 -20.53 7.20 16.82
C LEU A 2 -20.52 5.95 15.95
N SER A 3 -21.51 5.08 16.11
CA SER A 3 -21.71 3.94 15.20
C SER A 3 -22.07 4.52 13.83
N VAL A 4 -21.16 4.55 12.91
CA VAL A 4 -21.49 4.77 11.49
C VAL A 4 -22.20 3.49 11.06
N GLU A 5 -23.53 3.49 11.08
CA GLU A 5 -24.30 2.36 10.56
C GLU A 5 -24.03 2.23 9.07
N THR A 6 -23.49 1.08 8.69
CA THR A 6 -23.32 0.74 7.28
C THR A 6 -24.64 0.22 6.71
N LYS A 7 -25.00 0.64 5.50
CA LYS A 7 -26.18 0.17 4.78
C LYS A 7 -25.97 -1.21 4.17
N LEU A 8 -24.71 -1.51 3.84
CA LEU A 8 -24.32 -2.79 3.27
C LEU A 8 -24.02 -3.83 4.37
N PRO A 9 -24.29 -5.12 4.13
CA PRO A 9 -23.94 -6.19 5.05
C PRO A 9 -22.44 -6.22 5.37
N PRO A 10 -22.05 -6.68 6.57
CA PRO A 10 -20.64 -6.81 6.94
C PRO A 10 -19.90 -7.82 6.02
N VAL A 11 -18.62 -7.59 5.81
CA VAL A 11 -17.73 -8.50 5.08
C VAL A 11 -16.62 -8.97 6.01
N VAL A 12 -16.63 -10.26 6.33
CA VAL A 12 -15.56 -10.87 7.12
C VAL A 12 -14.31 -11.02 6.25
N VAL A 13 -13.23 -10.38 6.68
CA VAL A 13 -11.91 -10.54 6.05
C VAL A 13 -11.24 -11.79 6.63
N PRO A 14 -10.72 -12.73 5.80
CA PRO A 14 -10.10 -13.96 6.28
C PRO A 14 -9.00 -13.70 7.33
N LEU A 15 -8.95 -14.53 8.37
CA LEU A 15 -8.02 -14.37 9.52
C LEU A 15 -6.54 -14.40 9.10
N GLU A 16 -6.23 -15.10 8.01
CA GLU A 16 -4.87 -15.20 7.46
C GLU A 16 -4.46 -13.94 6.70
N THR A 17 -5.37 -12.98 6.53
CA THR A 17 -5.05 -11.71 5.88
C THR A 17 -4.10 -10.91 6.77
N ASP A 18 -3.01 -10.44 6.18
CA ASP A 18 -2.01 -9.64 6.88
C ASP A 18 -1.81 -8.25 6.28
N TYR A 19 -2.45 -7.97 5.15
CA TYR A 19 -2.35 -6.66 4.50
C TYR A 19 -3.57 -6.35 3.64
N LEU A 20 -4.10 -5.16 3.83
CA LEU A 20 -5.15 -4.56 3.00
C LEU A 20 -4.62 -3.26 2.41
N GLY A 21 -4.34 -3.28 1.12
CA GLY A 21 -3.84 -2.11 0.39
C GLY A 21 -4.98 -1.39 -0.33
N ILE A 22 -5.34 -0.20 0.15
CA ILE A 22 -6.45 0.61 -0.38
C ILE A 22 -5.88 1.66 -1.33
N TYR A 23 -6.07 1.47 -2.62
CA TYR A 23 -5.62 2.39 -3.67
C TYR A 23 -6.73 3.42 -3.92
N LEU A 24 -6.75 4.50 -3.14
CA LEU A 24 -7.81 5.52 -3.23
C LEU A 24 -7.85 6.20 -4.59
N THR A 25 -6.68 6.39 -5.20
CA THR A 25 -6.51 7.04 -6.51
C THR A 25 -5.24 6.52 -7.18
N ASN A 26 -5.21 6.54 -8.51
CA ASN A 26 -3.99 6.29 -9.28
C ASN A 26 -3.25 7.59 -9.64
N ARG A 27 -3.83 8.76 -9.33
CA ARG A 27 -3.19 10.06 -9.56
C ARG A 27 -2.00 10.24 -8.63
N CYS A 28 -0.89 10.76 -9.18
CA CYS A 28 0.29 11.14 -8.44
C CYS A 28 0.87 12.42 -9.05
N PHE A 29 1.47 13.27 -8.22
CA PHE A 29 2.17 14.47 -8.68
C PHE A 29 3.67 14.22 -8.94
N LEU A 30 4.15 12.99 -8.63
CA LEU A 30 5.51 12.55 -8.92
C LEU A 30 5.55 11.64 -10.15
N SER A 31 6.72 11.59 -10.81
CA SER A 31 6.99 10.77 -12.00
C SER A 31 8.21 9.87 -11.76
N CYS A 32 8.20 9.08 -10.68
CA CYS A 32 9.33 8.25 -10.30
C CYS A 32 9.59 7.15 -11.34
N ALA A 33 10.79 7.09 -11.90
CA ALA A 33 11.17 6.11 -12.93
C ALA A 33 11.06 4.64 -12.45
N TYR A 34 11.18 4.40 -11.14
CA TYR A 34 11.06 3.10 -10.50
C TYR A 34 9.71 2.87 -9.83
N CYS A 35 8.69 3.67 -10.17
CA CYS A 35 7.36 3.49 -9.60
C CYS A 35 6.78 2.15 -10.03
N ILE A 36 6.38 1.33 -9.07
CA ILE A 36 5.84 0.01 -9.34
C ILE A 36 4.52 0.06 -10.14
N THR A 37 3.79 1.17 -10.05
CA THR A 37 2.56 1.41 -10.83
C THR A 37 2.84 1.82 -12.27
N ASN A 38 4.04 2.31 -12.58
CA ASN A 38 4.47 2.70 -13.93
C ASN A 38 4.98 1.51 -14.76
N TYR A 39 5.13 0.33 -14.17
CA TYR A 39 5.50 -0.89 -14.92
C TYR A 39 4.52 -1.23 -16.04
N ASN A 40 3.32 -0.71 -15.96
CA ASN A 40 2.39 -0.66 -17.08
C ASN A 40 2.15 0.80 -17.43
N GLU A 41 2.69 1.30 -18.55
CA GLU A 41 2.48 2.66 -19.09
C GLU A 41 1.00 3.06 -19.14
N GLN A 42 0.11 2.07 -19.09
CA GLN A 42 -1.33 2.21 -19.04
C GLN A 42 -1.89 2.84 -17.76
N PHE A 43 -1.13 2.88 -16.65
CA PHE A 43 -1.60 3.51 -15.40
C PHE A 43 -1.52 5.04 -15.41
N ILE A 44 -0.71 5.63 -16.28
CA ILE A 44 -0.50 7.08 -16.36
C ILE A 44 -1.72 7.79 -16.99
N ASN A 45 -2.50 7.10 -17.83
CA ASN A 45 -3.69 7.63 -18.52
C ASN A 45 -5.01 7.16 -17.88
N VAL A 46 -5.27 7.57 -16.65
CA VAL A 46 -6.36 7.02 -15.83
C VAL A 46 -7.68 7.78 -16.00
N LYS A 47 -8.06 8.14 -17.22
CA LYS A 47 -9.43 8.58 -17.48
C LYS A 47 -10.49 7.44 -17.45
N GLU A 48 -10.04 6.19 -17.38
CA GLU A 48 -10.91 5.01 -17.53
C GLU A 48 -11.39 4.38 -16.23
N PHE A 49 -10.84 4.78 -15.08
CA PHE A 49 -11.28 4.23 -13.78
C PHE A 49 -12.15 5.23 -13.05
N ARG A 50 -13.34 4.78 -12.70
CA ARG A 50 -14.12 5.44 -11.67
C ARG A 50 -13.34 5.38 -10.36
N GLU A 51 -13.08 6.52 -9.74
CA GLU A 51 -12.69 6.57 -8.33
C GLU A 51 -13.97 6.59 -7.50
N LEU A 52 -14.03 5.81 -6.43
CA LEU A 52 -15.14 5.88 -5.48
C LEU A 52 -15.15 7.25 -4.79
N GLU A 53 -16.32 7.78 -4.55
CA GLU A 53 -16.51 8.99 -3.74
C GLU A 53 -16.23 8.71 -2.25
N ALA A 54 -16.03 9.76 -1.45
CA ALA A 54 -15.73 9.61 -0.03
C ALA A 54 -16.78 8.78 0.72
N SER A 55 -18.06 9.04 0.48
CA SER A 55 -19.17 8.31 1.11
C SER A 55 -19.17 6.82 0.75
N GLU A 56 -18.84 6.49 -0.50
CA GLU A 56 -18.72 5.11 -0.95
C GLU A 56 -17.53 4.40 -0.27
N TRP A 57 -16.39 5.07 -0.15
CA TRP A 57 -15.24 4.54 0.59
C TRP A 57 -15.54 4.33 2.07
N ILE A 58 -16.20 5.29 2.71
CA ILE A 58 -16.58 5.20 4.13
C ILE A 58 -17.51 4.00 4.35
N GLU A 59 -18.52 3.84 3.52
CA GLU A 59 -19.43 2.68 3.55
C GLU A 59 -18.66 1.37 3.35
N ALA A 60 -17.86 1.30 2.27
CA ALA A 60 -17.11 0.13 1.87
C ALA A 60 -16.07 -0.31 2.93
N LEU A 61 -15.36 0.62 3.53
CA LEU A 61 -14.32 0.32 4.52
C LEU A 61 -14.92 0.00 5.89
N ASN A 62 -15.98 0.68 6.29
CA ASN A 62 -16.60 0.46 7.60
C ASN A 62 -17.38 -0.85 7.72
N ARG A 63 -17.81 -1.45 6.61
CA ARG A 63 -18.45 -2.78 6.63
C ARG A 63 -17.47 -3.95 6.80
N LEU A 64 -16.14 -3.70 6.69
CA LEU A 64 -15.15 -4.75 6.85
C LEU A 64 -15.02 -5.18 8.32
N GLU A 65 -15.00 -6.48 8.55
CA GLU A 65 -14.61 -7.09 9.82
C GLU A 65 -13.17 -7.60 9.67
N LEU A 66 -12.22 -6.83 10.22
CA LEU A 66 -10.79 -7.07 10.03
C LEU A 66 -10.22 -8.04 11.05
N PRO A 67 -9.23 -8.86 10.68
CA PRO A 67 -8.42 -9.59 11.64
C PRO A 67 -7.80 -8.67 12.69
N PRO A 68 -7.59 -9.14 13.93
CA PRO A 68 -6.99 -8.33 14.99
C PRO A 68 -5.65 -7.73 14.60
N GLY A 69 -5.48 -6.44 14.85
CA GLY A 69 -4.21 -5.73 14.62
C GLY A 69 -3.93 -5.27 13.18
N ILE A 70 -4.76 -5.67 12.22
CA ILE A 70 -4.58 -5.30 10.81
C ILE A 70 -5.11 -3.89 10.56
N PRO A 71 -4.28 -2.92 10.11
CA PRO A 71 -4.76 -1.62 9.66
C PRO A 71 -5.18 -1.66 8.18
N LEU A 72 -6.01 -0.72 7.79
CA LEU A 72 -6.18 -0.37 6.38
C LEU A 72 -4.97 0.46 5.92
N THR A 73 -4.30 0.06 4.87
CA THR A 73 -3.18 0.84 4.32
C THR A 73 -3.65 1.68 3.14
N LEU A 74 -3.88 2.97 3.38
CA LEU A 74 -4.24 3.91 2.32
C LEU A 74 -3.00 4.26 1.49
N GLN A 75 -3.13 4.08 0.20
CA GLN A 75 -2.06 4.29 -0.78
C GLN A 75 -2.65 4.53 -2.18
N GLY A 76 -1.83 4.38 -3.20
CA GLY A 76 -2.24 4.52 -4.60
C GLY A 76 -1.12 5.19 -5.39
N GLY A 77 -1.44 6.15 -6.24
CA GLY A 77 -0.48 7.14 -6.70
C GLY A 77 -0.05 7.99 -5.49
N GLU A 78 -0.84 9.00 -5.17
CA GLU A 78 -0.73 9.77 -3.92
C GLU A 78 -2.11 9.86 -3.26
N PRO A 79 -2.34 9.22 -2.11
CA PRO A 79 -3.67 9.16 -1.50
C PRO A 79 -4.25 10.53 -1.15
N PHE A 80 -3.41 11.50 -0.80
CA PHE A 80 -3.88 12.87 -0.50
C PHE A 80 -4.32 13.67 -1.74
N LEU A 81 -4.23 13.12 -2.94
CA LEU A 81 -4.88 13.67 -4.14
C LEU A 81 -6.33 13.18 -4.31
N HIS A 82 -6.80 12.23 -3.52
CA HIS A 82 -8.20 11.87 -3.50
C HIS A 82 -9.02 12.99 -2.87
N LYS A 83 -10.05 13.47 -3.57
CA LYS A 83 -10.81 14.67 -3.15
C LYS A 83 -11.44 14.54 -1.77
N GLY A 84 -11.89 13.34 -1.43
CA GLY A 84 -12.57 13.04 -0.17
C GLY A 84 -11.68 12.45 0.92
N ILE A 85 -10.34 12.49 0.79
CA ILE A 85 -9.44 11.82 1.75
C ILE A 85 -9.69 12.23 3.21
N TRP A 86 -9.92 13.53 3.45
CA TRP A 86 -10.12 14.04 4.81
C TRP A 86 -11.44 13.57 5.41
N GLU A 87 -12.48 13.48 4.60
CA GLU A 87 -13.77 12.92 5.01
C GLU A 87 -13.65 11.41 5.30
N ILE A 88 -12.92 10.67 4.47
CA ILE A 88 -12.61 9.24 4.71
C ILE A 88 -11.87 9.08 6.03
N LEU A 89 -10.79 9.84 6.26
CA LEU A 89 -10.00 9.77 7.49
C LEU A 89 -10.80 10.12 8.75
N GLU A 90 -11.77 11.02 8.66
CA GLU A 90 -12.64 11.41 9.79
C GLU A 90 -13.66 10.32 10.15
N ASN A 91 -14.13 9.55 9.16
CA ASN A 91 -15.30 8.67 9.32
C ASN A 91 -14.97 7.17 9.25
N VAL A 92 -13.76 6.78 8.88
CA VAL A 92 -13.36 5.36 8.91
C VAL A 92 -13.10 4.91 10.34
N ARG A 93 -13.76 3.79 10.75
CA ARG A 93 -13.68 3.24 12.11
C ARG A 93 -12.43 2.41 12.39
N HIS A 94 -11.69 2.01 11.37
CA HIS A 94 -10.52 1.14 11.47
C HIS A 94 -9.23 1.93 11.70
N LYS A 95 -8.22 1.25 12.24
CA LYS A 95 -6.85 1.78 12.23
C LYS A 95 -6.37 1.93 10.81
N VAL A 96 -5.65 3.01 10.53
CA VAL A 96 -5.19 3.34 9.18
C VAL A 96 -3.69 3.56 9.20
N ASP A 97 -3.01 3.02 8.19
CA ASP A 97 -1.67 3.39 7.78
C ASP A 97 -1.75 4.19 6.48
N ILE A 98 -0.82 5.12 6.27
CA ILE A 98 -0.80 5.94 5.05
C ILE A 98 0.59 5.87 4.42
N LEU A 99 0.65 5.58 3.12
CA LEU A 99 1.86 5.74 2.30
C LEU A 99 1.70 6.97 1.42
N THR A 100 2.58 7.96 1.59
CA THR A 100 2.43 9.26 0.93
C THR A 100 3.79 9.86 0.56
N ALA A 101 3.83 10.70 -0.47
CA ALA A 101 4.94 11.60 -0.74
C ALA A 101 4.78 12.95 -0.02
N LEU A 102 3.76 13.08 0.83
CA LEU A 102 3.44 14.24 1.66
C LEU A 102 3.29 15.54 0.83
N PRO A 103 2.28 15.67 -0.02
CA PRO A 103 2.09 16.87 -0.84
C PRO A 103 1.92 18.13 0.02
N PRO A 104 2.27 19.33 -0.50
CA PRO A 104 2.18 20.59 0.26
C PRO A 104 0.81 20.89 0.85
N SER A 105 -0.24 20.34 0.25
CA SER A 105 -1.62 20.49 0.72
C SER A 105 -1.93 19.77 2.05
N VAL A 106 -1.05 18.89 2.51
CA VAL A 106 -1.16 18.18 3.80
C VAL A 106 -0.56 19.06 4.89
N THR A 107 -1.38 19.59 5.79
CA THR A 107 -0.95 20.51 6.86
C THR A 107 -1.36 20.02 8.23
N VAL A 108 -0.72 20.56 9.27
CA VAL A 108 -1.04 20.27 10.68
C VAL A 108 -2.50 20.63 10.98
N GLU A 109 -3.01 21.74 10.45
CA GLU A 109 -4.38 22.20 10.69
C GLU A 109 -5.41 21.23 10.19
N LYS A 110 -5.15 20.55 9.06
CA LYS A 110 -6.05 19.52 8.53
C LYS A 110 -6.13 18.33 9.45
N PHE A 111 -4.99 17.84 9.96
CA PHE A 111 -4.99 16.74 10.93
C PHE A 111 -5.64 17.13 12.26
N ARG A 112 -5.43 18.37 12.74
CA ARG A 112 -6.07 18.85 13.98
C ARG A 112 -7.59 18.92 13.91
N LYS A 113 -8.17 19.02 12.72
CA LYS A 113 -9.63 19.01 12.52
C LYS A 113 -10.24 17.61 12.60
N LEU A 114 -9.44 16.55 12.46
CA LEU A 114 -9.93 15.18 12.58
C LEU A 114 -10.30 14.86 14.02
N LYS A 115 -11.52 14.39 14.25
CA LYS A 115 -12.02 14.04 15.59
C LYS A 115 -11.41 12.73 16.12
N THR A 116 -10.87 11.92 15.23
CA THR A 116 -10.37 10.56 15.48
C THR A 116 -8.83 10.50 15.47
N LEU A 117 -8.16 11.56 15.89
CA LEU A 117 -6.69 11.68 15.86
C LEU A 117 -5.93 10.54 16.55
N ASP A 118 -6.55 9.88 17.54
CA ASP A 118 -5.87 8.86 18.35
C ASP A 118 -5.40 7.66 17.52
N TRP A 119 -6.08 7.31 16.44
CA TRP A 119 -5.66 6.21 15.59
C TRP A 119 -4.33 6.50 14.86
N ASN A 120 -3.95 7.76 14.67
CA ASN A 120 -2.67 8.17 14.07
C ASN A 120 -1.49 8.04 15.05
N LYS A 121 -1.76 8.07 16.36
CA LYS A 121 -0.77 7.92 17.43
C LYS A 121 -0.74 6.52 18.04
N ARG A 122 -1.35 5.55 17.41
CA ARG A 122 -1.32 4.18 17.91
C ARG A 122 0.11 3.65 18.02
N GLU A 123 0.35 2.80 18.99
CA GLU A 123 1.60 2.04 19.05
C GLU A 123 1.76 1.16 17.82
N SER A 124 2.91 1.25 17.19
CA SER A 124 3.27 0.47 16.02
C SER A 124 4.80 0.31 16.00
N PRO A 125 5.33 -0.85 15.57
CA PRO A 125 6.77 -1.06 15.43
C PRO A 125 7.39 -0.26 14.27
N TYR A 126 6.59 0.54 13.58
CA TYR A 126 6.99 1.41 12.46
C TYR A 126 6.10 2.65 12.42
N PRO A 127 6.54 3.75 11.78
CA PRO A 127 5.69 4.91 11.53
C PRO A 127 4.45 4.54 10.73
N THR A 128 3.28 4.88 11.26
CA THR A 128 1.99 4.58 10.62
C THR A 128 1.76 5.44 9.38
N ILE A 129 2.30 6.67 9.39
CA ILE A 129 2.36 7.53 8.20
C ILE A 129 3.79 7.46 7.64
N ARG A 130 3.92 6.84 6.49
CA ARG A 130 5.19 6.55 5.84
C ARG A 130 5.41 7.54 4.71
N VAL A 131 6.22 8.57 4.98
CA VAL A 131 6.56 9.61 3.99
C VAL A 131 7.67 9.09 3.09
N SER A 132 7.42 9.04 1.81
CA SER A 132 8.38 8.53 0.83
C SER A 132 9.22 9.65 0.22
N TYR A 133 10.52 9.57 0.42
CA TYR A 133 11.48 10.34 -0.35
C TYR A 133 11.78 9.62 -1.67
N HIS A 134 11.81 10.37 -2.75
CA HIS A 134 12.12 9.90 -4.10
C HIS A 134 13.19 10.80 -4.72
N LYS A 135 14.41 10.27 -4.87
CA LYS A 135 15.55 11.03 -5.43
C LYS A 135 15.20 11.67 -6.76
N GLY A 136 15.44 12.98 -6.88
CA GLY A 136 15.16 13.76 -8.07
C GLY A 136 13.68 14.17 -8.25
N GLN A 137 12.78 13.79 -7.34
CA GLN A 137 11.37 14.13 -7.40
C GLN A 137 10.93 15.05 -6.26
N ASN A 138 11.49 14.89 -5.07
CA ASN A 138 11.23 15.71 -3.90
C ASN A 138 12.51 15.94 -3.10
N ASP A 139 12.46 16.81 -2.11
CA ASP A 139 13.58 17.23 -1.28
C ASP A 139 13.44 16.62 0.13
N TYR A 140 14.39 15.77 0.54
CA TYR A 140 14.31 15.08 1.83
C TYR A 140 14.44 16.03 3.02
N LYS A 141 15.19 17.14 2.91
CA LYS A 141 15.34 18.12 4.00
C LYS A 141 14.01 18.83 4.27
N LYS A 142 13.33 19.27 3.20
CA LYS A 142 11.99 19.85 3.30
C LYS A 142 10.95 18.84 3.82
N LEU A 143 11.07 17.56 3.43
CA LEU A 143 10.20 16.53 3.97
C LEU A 143 10.44 16.33 5.47
N ILE A 144 11.70 16.33 5.93
CA ILE A 144 12.06 16.21 7.35
C ILE A 144 11.51 17.40 8.14
N GLU A 145 11.67 18.64 7.66
CA GLU A 145 11.09 19.83 8.29
C GLU A 145 9.57 19.66 8.50
N ARG A 146 8.86 19.23 7.46
CA ARG A 146 7.41 19.01 7.53
C ARG A 146 7.02 17.84 8.43
N ILE A 147 7.81 16.76 8.45
CA ILE A 147 7.60 15.64 9.37
C ILE A 147 7.72 16.13 10.81
N LYS A 148 8.72 16.98 11.14
CA LYS A 148 8.89 17.56 12.48
C LYS A 148 7.68 18.39 12.93
N GLU A 149 7.03 19.11 12.02
CA GLU A 149 5.79 19.83 12.33
C GLU A 149 4.62 18.88 12.67
N LEU A 150 4.57 17.72 12.07
CA LEU A 150 3.49 16.74 12.18
C LEU A 150 3.71 15.70 13.30
N GLN A 151 4.95 15.34 13.60
CA GLN A 151 5.27 14.25 14.55
C GLN A 151 4.78 14.49 16.00
N PRO A 152 4.55 15.72 16.51
CA PRO A 152 3.91 15.88 17.81
C PRO A 152 2.48 15.34 17.88
N PHE A 153 1.83 15.16 16.73
CA PHE A 153 0.44 14.73 16.60
C PHE A 153 0.29 13.34 15.98
N LEU A 154 1.28 12.90 15.21
CA LEU A 154 1.20 11.71 14.35
C LEU A 154 2.41 10.80 14.56
N ASN A 155 2.20 9.50 14.40
CA ASN A 155 3.28 8.53 14.27
C ASN A 155 3.73 8.52 12.79
N ILE A 156 4.72 9.36 12.47
CA ILE A 156 5.16 9.66 11.11
C ILE A 156 6.66 9.55 10.97
N GLY A 157 7.15 9.03 9.84
CA GLY A 157 8.59 8.92 9.58
C GLY A 157 8.91 8.93 8.10
N LEU A 158 10.19 9.13 7.79
CA LEU A 158 10.72 9.18 6.43
C LEU A 158 11.13 7.79 5.95
N PHE A 159 10.79 7.48 4.71
CA PHE A 159 11.14 6.23 4.05
C PHE A 159 11.82 6.46 2.70
N HIS A 160 12.80 5.64 2.37
CA HIS A 160 13.43 5.62 1.05
C HIS A 160 13.66 4.19 0.57
N ILE A 161 13.77 4.00 -0.75
CA ILE A 161 14.15 2.72 -1.34
C ILE A 161 15.67 2.58 -1.25
N ASP A 162 16.14 1.47 -0.71
CA ASP A 162 17.56 1.12 -0.63
C ASP A 162 18.06 0.72 -2.03
N HIS A 163 18.18 1.73 -2.90
CA HIS A 163 18.59 1.54 -4.28
C HIS A 163 20.12 1.50 -4.37
N PRO A 164 20.71 0.44 -4.96
CA PRO A 164 22.16 0.22 -4.97
C PRO A 164 22.96 1.30 -5.74
N ALA A 165 22.31 2.09 -6.57
CA ALA A 165 22.93 3.22 -7.25
C ALA A 165 23.17 4.45 -6.34
N TYR A 166 22.64 4.46 -5.12
CA TYR A 166 22.61 5.67 -4.28
C TYR A 166 22.96 5.40 -2.81
N PRO A 167 24.02 4.62 -2.50
CA PRO A 167 24.34 4.27 -1.11
C PRO A 167 24.69 5.50 -0.27
N ASP A 168 25.45 6.46 -0.85
CA ASP A 168 25.88 7.68 -0.15
C ASP A 168 24.70 8.57 0.23
N VAL A 169 23.69 8.66 -0.64
CA VAL A 169 22.45 9.42 -0.37
C VAL A 169 21.68 8.84 0.82
N ILE A 170 21.66 7.52 0.95
CA ILE A 170 20.98 6.85 2.05
C ILE A 170 21.67 7.17 3.37
N GLN A 171 22.99 7.16 3.39
CA GLN A 171 23.76 7.48 4.58
C GLN A 171 23.59 8.96 4.96
N GLU A 172 23.68 9.87 3.99
CA GLU A 172 23.44 11.31 4.21
C GLU A 172 22.07 11.58 4.85
N ILE A 173 21.00 10.96 4.28
CA ILE A 173 19.63 11.11 4.79
C ILE A 173 19.53 10.55 6.22
N ARG A 174 20.15 9.40 6.47
CA ARG A 174 20.12 8.74 7.79
C ARG A 174 20.73 9.64 8.87
N GLU A 175 21.89 10.20 8.58
CA GLU A 175 22.60 11.10 9.49
C GLU A 175 21.80 12.38 9.74
N TYR A 176 21.29 13.00 8.68
CA TYR A 176 20.49 14.20 8.80
C TYR A 176 19.18 13.96 9.54
N ALA A 177 18.45 12.88 9.22
CA ALA A 177 17.21 12.52 9.92
C ALA A 177 17.44 12.27 11.42
N ALA A 178 18.56 11.60 11.78
CA ALA A 178 18.94 11.34 13.17
C ALA A 178 19.25 12.66 13.91
N GLN A 179 19.97 13.59 13.29
CA GLN A 179 20.23 14.91 13.84
C GLN A 179 18.95 15.72 14.11
N GLU A 180 17.98 15.57 13.22
CA GLU A 180 16.69 16.27 13.30
C GLU A 180 15.63 15.51 14.13
N GLY A 181 15.96 14.35 14.70
CA GLY A 181 15.06 13.56 15.54
C GLY A 181 13.89 12.93 14.77
N VAL A 182 14.08 12.64 13.48
CA VAL A 182 13.07 12.03 12.61
C VAL A 182 13.44 10.56 12.35
N GLU A 183 12.48 9.67 12.54
CA GLU A 183 12.66 8.25 12.19
C GLU A 183 12.83 8.08 10.69
N PHE A 184 13.94 7.44 10.29
CA PHE A 184 14.24 7.11 8.91
C PHE A 184 14.40 5.61 8.72
N ARG A 185 13.69 5.05 7.73
CA ARG A 185 13.80 3.65 7.34
C ARG A 185 14.00 3.49 5.85
N THR A 186 14.69 2.43 5.46
CA THR A 186 14.78 2.01 4.06
C THR A 186 13.79 0.89 3.76
N LYS A 187 13.37 0.82 2.50
CA LYS A 187 12.67 -0.32 1.90
C LYS A 187 13.63 -1.00 0.94
N VAL A 188 13.68 -2.31 0.99
CA VAL A 188 14.53 -3.11 0.09
C VAL A 188 14.21 -2.77 -1.36
N PHE A 189 15.25 -2.48 -2.15
CA PHE A 189 15.14 -2.42 -3.60
C PHE A 189 14.77 -3.80 -4.14
N LEU A 190 13.83 -3.86 -5.06
CA LEU A 190 13.32 -5.09 -5.66
C LEU A 190 13.71 -5.15 -7.13
N GLY A 191 14.27 -6.28 -7.54
CA GLY A 191 14.64 -6.50 -8.94
C GLY A 191 16.15 -6.63 -9.16
N GLU A 192 16.56 -6.40 -10.40
CA GLU A 192 17.94 -6.54 -10.83
C GLU A 192 18.58 -5.16 -11.06
N TRP A 193 19.82 -5.01 -10.64
CA TRP A 193 20.67 -3.87 -10.90
C TRP A 193 22.08 -4.35 -11.23
N GLN A 194 22.62 -3.96 -12.39
CA GLN A 194 23.96 -4.34 -12.85
C GLN A 194 24.24 -5.86 -12.78
N GLY A 195 23.28 -6.68 -13.20
CA GLY A 195 23.40 -8.15 -13.21
C GLY A 195 23.28 -8.82 -11.84
N LYS A 196 23.01 -8.06 -10.77
CA LYS A 196 22.77 -8.58 -9.43
C LYS A 196 21.30 -8.44 -9.05
N VAL A 197 20.68 -9.56 -8.64
CA VAL A 197 19.32 -9.57 -8.11
C VAL A 197 19.37 -9.15 -6.64
N TYR A 198 18.46 -8.26 -6.28
CA TYR A 198 18.28 -7.74 -4.92
C TYR A 198 16.97 -8.27 -4.33
N ALA A 199 16.92 -8.35 -3.03
CA ALA A 199 15.94 -9.06 -2.22
C ALA A 199 16.00 -10.59 -2.37
N ASP A 200 15.37 -11.27 -1.41
CA ASP A 200 15.21 -12.72 -1.41
C ASP A 200 13.82 -13.07 -1.91
N TYR A 201 13.74 -13.95 -2.89
CA TYR A 201 12.47 -14.37 -3.48
C TYR A 201 12.22 -15.86 -3.23
N LYS A 202 11.07 -16.18 -2.64
CA LYS A 202 10.63 -17.58 -2.46
C LYS A 202 10.38 -18.27 -3.82
N TYR A 203 9.97 -17.49 -4.83
CA TYR A 203 9.65 -17.96 -6.19
C TYR A 203 10.32 -17.03 -7.22
N PRO A 204 11.64 -17.14 -7.46
CA PRO A 204 12.39 -16.19 -8.28
C PRO A 204 11.88 -16.09 -9.73
N ASP A 205 11.53 -17.21 -10.35
CA ASP A 205 11.01 -17.28 -11.73
C ASP A 205 9.59 -16.70 -11.89
N ALA A 206 8.89 -16.41 -10.78
CA ALA A 206 7.60 -15.73 -10.82
C ALA A 206 7.68 -14.28 -11.33
N CYS A 207 8.86 -13.63 -11.25
CA CYS A 207 9.09 -12.24 -11.64
C CYS A 207 9.73 -12.06 -13.02
N GLY A 208 9.66 -13.06 -13.89
CA GLY A 208 10.35 -13.09 -15.19
C GLY A 208 9.83 -12.11 -16.26
N GLY A 209 8.82 -11.30 -15.95
CA GLY A 209 8.25 -10.29 -16.85
C GLY A 209 7.41 -10.86 -18.01
N ARG A 210 7.29 -12.16 -18.12
CA ARG A 210 6.48 -12.86 -19.14
C ARG A 210 5.77 -14.06 -18.54
N PRO A 211 4.55 -14.41 -18.99
CA PRO A 211 3.85 -15.60 -18.53
C PRO A 211 4.65 -16.87 -18.82
N ILE A 212 4.80 -17.69 -17.82
CA ILE A 212 5.37 -19.02 -17.93
C ILE A 212 4.21 -20.03 -17.99
N ARG A 213 4.20 -20.89 -18.98
CA ARG A 213 3.18 -21.94 -19.12
C ARG A 213 3.41 -23.05 -18.09
N LYS A 214 2.91 -22.82 -16.88
CA LYS A 214 2.86 -23.80 -15.80
C LYS A 214 1.45 -23.78 -15.23
N ASN A 215 0.94 -24.94 -14.85
CA ASN A 215 -0.26 -25.02 -14.04
C ASN A 215 0.13 -24.65 -12.62
N VAL A 216 -0.30 -23.49 -12.16
CA VAL A 216 -0.06 -23.04 -10.81
C VAL A 216 -1.34 -22.59 -10.14
N GLN A 217 -1.40 -22.82 -8.85
CA GLN A 217 -2.44 -22.28 -7.99
C GLN A 217 -1.81 -21.32 -6.98
N CYS A 218 -2.40 -20.15 -6.81
CA CYS A 218 -1.93 -19.12 -5.88
C CYS A 218 -2.95 -18.89 -4.78
N LYS A 219 -2.45 -18.75 -3.54
CA LYS A 219 -3.21 -18.30 -2.38
C LYS A 219 -2.51 -17.08 -1.79
N ASN A 220 -3.26 -15.99 -1.62
CA ASN A 220 -2.70 -14.72 -1.16
C ASN A 220 -3.26 -14.35 0.22
N THR A 221 -2.42 -13.72 1.03
CA THR A 221 -2.77 -13.13 2.34
C THR A 221 -2.89 -11.61 2.26
N VAL A 222 -2.74 -11.04 1.06
CA VAL A 222 -2.92 -9.61 0.82
C VAL A 222 -4.08 -9.38 -0.15
N TYR A 223 -4.85 -8.33 0.11
CA TYR A 223 -5.92 -7.88 -0.79
C TYR A 223 -5.66 -6.44 -1.21
N PRO A 224 -5.12 -6.21 -2.43
CA PRO A 224 -5.08 -4.88 -3.01
C PRO A 224 -6.45 -4.52 -3.57
N ILE A 225 -6.94 -3.33 -3.19
CA ILE A 225 -8.27 -2.82 -3.56
C ILE A 225 -8.07 -1.59 -4.41
N GLY A 226 -8.58 -1.64 -5.64
CA GLY A 226 -8.45 -0.57 -6.62
C GLY A 226 -9.34 0.64 -6.34
N PRO A 227 -9.10 1.78 -7.03
CA PRO A 227 -9.86 3.02 -6.82
C PRO A 227 -11.37 2.90 -7.05
N ASP A 228 -11.79 1.88 -7.78
CA ASP A 228 -13.18 1.54 -8.09
C ASP A 228 -13.81 0.54 -7.11
N GLY A 229 -13.11 0.22 -6.02
CA GLY A 229 -13.56 -0.73 -5.00
C GLY A 229 -13.40 -2.20 -5.38
N LEU A 230 -12.82 -2.53 -6.55
CA LEU A 230 -12.54 -3.92 -6.93
C LEU A 230 -11.41 -4.49 -6.07
N ILE A 231 -11.63 -5.70 -5.55
CA ILE A 231 -10.66 -6.45 -4.74
C ILE A 231 -9.91 -7.41 -5.67
N TYR A 232 -8.60 -7.26 -5.77
CA TYR A 232 -7.77 -8.11 -6.61
C TYR A 232 -7.12 -9.23 -5.82
N ARG A 233 -6.83 -10.34 -6.50
CA ARG A 233 -6.16 -11.51 -5.89
C ARG A 233 -4.73 -11.20 -5.45
N CYS A 234 -4.03 -10.30 -6.15
CA CYS A 234 -2.64 -9.91 -5.92
C CYS A 234 -2.33 -8.56 -6.58
N HIS A 235 -1.17 -7.99 -6.29
CA HIS A 235 -0.74 -6.74 -6.93
C HIS A 235 -0.54 -6.89 -8.45
N SER A 236 -0.11 -8.06 -8.93
CA SER A 236 0.03 -8.29 -10.36
C SER A 236 -1.31 -8.18 -11.10
N ASP A 237 -2.41 -8.65 -10.50
CA ASP A 237 -3.74 -8.50 -11.10
C ASP A 237 -4.23 -7.05 -11.04
N LEU A 238 -3.97 -6.34 -9.93
CA LEU A 238 -4.29 -4.92 -9.82
C LEU A 238 -3.56 -4.09 -10.88
N TYR A 239 -2.24 -4.22 -10.96
CA TYR A 239 -1.42 -3.44 -11.90
C TYR A 239 -1.61 -3.88 -13.35
N GLY A 240 -1.92 -5.16 -13.58
CA GLY A 240 -2.31 -5.68 -14.88
C GLY A 240 -3.74 -5.36 -15.29
N ARG A 241 -4.51 -4.66 -14.44
CA ARG A 241 -5.94 -4.30 -14.65
C ARG A 241 -6.81 -5.51 -15.00
N ARG A 242 -6.54 -6.66 -14.40
CA ARG A 242 -7.26 -7.91 -14.69
C ARG A 242 -8.59 -7.93 -13.93
N ARG A 243 -9.49 -7.01 -14.29
CA ARG A 243 -10.80 -6.81 -13.64
C ARG A 243 -11.65 -8.07 -13.63
N ASN A 244 -11.57 -8.88 -14.69
CA ASN A 244 -12.26 -10.16 -14.81
C ASN A 244 -11.77 -11.25 -13.84
N LEU A 245 -10.63 -11.00 -13.16
CA LEU A 245 -10.06 -11.87 -12.12
C LEU A 245 -10.24 -11.31 -10.71
N ALA A 246 -10.92 -10.16 -10.58
CA ALA A 246 -11.23 -9.59 -9.28
C ALA A 246 -12.09 -10.56 -8.44
N LEU A 247 -11.89 -10.52 -7.12
CA LEU A 247 -12.63 -11.37 -6.17
C LEU A 247 -14.05 -10.85 -5.92
N GLY A 248 -14.31 -9.60 -6.26
CA GLY A 248 -15.56 -8.89 -6.08
C GLY A 248 -15.33 -7.39 -5.94
N ASN A 249 -16.37 -6.67 -5.58
CA ASN A 249 -16.33 -5.22 -5.33
C ASN A 249 -16.76 -4.94 -3.88
N LEU A 250 -16.08 -4.02 -3.21
CA LEU A 250 -16.41 -3.63 -1.83
C LEU A 250 -17.84 -3.06 -1.66
N LEU A 251 -18.48 -2.63 -2.74
CA LEU A 251 -19.87 -2.16 -2.73
C LEU A 251 -20.90 -3.23 -3.08
N ASP A 252 -20.45 -4.45 -3.39
CA ASP A 252 -21.35 -5.57 -3.66
C ASP A 252 -21.94 -6.09 -2.33
N PRO A 253 -23.26 -6.08 -2.13
CA PRO A 253 -23.90 -6.57 -0.90
C PRO A 253 -23.65 -8.05 -0.65
N ASP A 254 -23.43 -8.84 -1.68
CA ASP A 254 -23.22 -10.28 -1.59
C ASP A 254 -21.75 -10.69 -1.51
N LEU A 255 -20.84 -9.71 -1.39
CA LEU A 255 -19.39 -9.95 -1.34
C LEU A 255 -19.01 -10.92 -0.22
N LYS A 256 -18.28 -11.97 -0.60
CA LYS A 256 -17.63 -12.92 0.32
C LYS A 256 -16.17 -13.05 -0.03
N LEU A 257 -15.31 -12.90 0.96
CA LEU A 257 -13.86 -13.10 0.81
C LEU A 257 -13.45 -14.46 1.35
N GLU A 258 -12.71 -15.21 0.54
CA GLU A 258 -12.22 -16.54 0.92
C GLU A 258 -10.71 -16.62 0.64
N ASN A 259 -9.96 -17.08 1.62
CA ASN A 259 -8.55 -17.39 1.46
C ASN A 259 -8.37 -18.83 0.96
N LYS A 260 -8.33 -18.99 -0.37
CA LYS A 260 -8.18 -20.30 -1.03
C LYS A 260 -7.23 -20.24 -2.21
N TYR A 261 -6.72 -21.40 -2.58
CA TYR A 261 -5.95 -21.53 -3.82
C TYR A 261 -6.82 -21.31 -5.05
N ARG A 262 -6.28 -20.59 -6.04
CA ARG A 262 -6.95 -20.25 -7.29
C ARG A 262 -5.97 -20.41 -8.44
N ASN A 263 -6.42 -20.94 -9.56
CA ASN A 263 -5.61 -21.07 -10.77
C ASN A 263 -5.07 -19.73 -11.23
N CYS A 264 -3.80 -19.68 -11.60
CA CYS A 264 -3.11 -18.53 -12.12
C CYS A 264 -2.48 -18.81 -13.48
N ALA A 265 -2.99 -18.15 -14.51
CA ALA A 265 -2.43 -18.23 -15.89
C ALA A 265 -1.32 -17.20 -16.13
N PHE A 266 -0.97 -16.38 -15.12
CA PHE A 266 -0.03 -15.26 -15.23
C PHE A 266 1.26 -15.47 -14.45
N TYR A 267 1.54 -16.69 -14.00
CA TYR A 267 2.80 -17.01 -13.36
C TYR A 267 3.99 -16.59 -14.25
N GLY A 268 4.99 -15.94 -13.67
CA GLY A 268 6.08 -15.32 -14.42
C GLY A 268 5.93 -13.80 -14.61
N THR A 269 4.73 -13.24 -14.34
CA THR A 269 4.47 -11.80 -14.36
C THR A 269 4.14 -11.24 -12.97
N CYS A 270 4.49 -11.97 -11.91
CA CYS A 270 4.24 -11.54 -10.54
C CYS A 270 4.97 -10.25 -10.23
N ILE A 271 4.35 -9.41 -9.42
CA ILE A 271 5.02 -8.24 -8.86
C ILE A 271 6.01 -8.71 -7.80
N PRO A 272 7.28 -8.26 -7.82
CA PRO A 272 8.29 -8.72 -6.89
C PRO A 272 7.89 -8.63 -5.42
N CYS A 273 7.09 -7.63 -5.03
CA CYS A 273 6.65 -7.45 -3.65
C CYS A 273 5.72 -8.57 -3.14
N ASP A 274 5.07 -9.34 -4.01
CA ASP A 274 4.20 -10.45 -3.61
C ASP A 274 4.99 -11.71 -3.26
N VAL A 275 6.10 -11.95 -3.97
CA VAL A 275 6.91 -13.18 -3.88
C VAL A 275 8.20 -13.02 -3.09
N LYS A 276 8.58 -11.81 -2.72
CA LYS A 276 9.76 -11.59 -1.87
C LYS A 276 9.54 -12.13 -0.46
N VAL A 277 10.61 -12.63 0.13
CA VAL A 277 10.67 -12.93 1.57
C VAL A 277 10.75 -11.61 2.34
N LYS A 278 9.85 -11.41 3.28
CA LYS A 278 9.74 -10.16 4.04
C LYS A 278 9.31 -10.39 5.48
N THR A 279 9.36 -9.33 6.25
CA THR A 279 8.73 -9.24 7.55
C THR A 279 7.34 -8.60 7.35
N ASN A 280 6.29 -9.23 7.81
CA ASN A 280 4.95 -8.66 7.77
C ASN A 280 4.77 -7.59 8.87
N HIS A 281 3.62 -6.91 8.92
CA HIS A 281 3.37 -5.88 9.94
C HIS A 281 3.18 -6.46 11.35
N LEU A 282 2.97 -7.77 11.49
CA LEU A 282 3.04 -8.48 12.77
C LEU A 282 4.48 -8.83 13.17
N GLN A 283 5.47 -8.39 12.40
CA GLN A 283 6.90 -8.63 12.59
C GLN A 283 7.32 -10.11 12.49
N GLN A 284 6.53 -10.91 11.79
CA GLN A 284 6.91 -12.29 11.47
C GLN A 284 7.88 -12.30 10.30
N GLN A 285 9.05 -12.92 10.50
CA GLN A 285 10.11 -13.06 9.51
C GLN A 285 9.83 -14.23 8.55
N GLY A 286 10.41 -14.15 7.34
CA GLY A 286 10.33 -15.22 6.36
C GLY A 286 8.97 -15.34 5.65
N TYR A 287 8.14 -14.33 5.77
CA TYR A 287 6.80 -14.26 5.21
C TYR A 287 6.84 -13.91 3.70
N THR A 288 5.93 -14.52 2.95
CA THR A 288 5.60 -14.09 1.57
C THR A 288 4.10 -13.85 1.48
N SER A 289 3.67 -12.86 0.70
CA SER A 289 2.23 -12.56 0.56
C SER A 289 1.49 -13.59 -0.27
N VAL A 290 2.20 -14.51 -0.91
CA VAL A 290 1.61 -15.55 -1.78
C VAL A 290 2.26 -16.89 -1.55
N ASP A 291 1.43 -17.92 -1.46
CA ASP A 291 1.82 -19.32 -1.61
C ASP A 291 1.46 -19.81 -3.00
N ILE A 292 2.41 -20.48 -3.65
CA ILE A 292 2.27 -21.02 -5.01
C ILE A 292 2.44 -22.53 -4.96
N LEU A 293 1.42 -23.24 -5.44
CA LEU A 293 1.45 -24.67 -5.70
C LEU A 293 1.68 -24.90 -7.19
N PHE A 294 2.56 -25.82 -7.51
CA PHE A 294 2.84 -26.30 -8.86
C PHE A 294 2.17 -27.66 -9.04
N GLU A 295 1.36 -27.79 -10.10
CA GLU A 295 0.75 -29.08 -10.51
C GLU A 295 1.68 -29.86 -11.43
#